data_e71cae1f27362bf6b209a8f854b2cf91
#
_entry.id   e71cae1f27362bf6b209a8f854b2cf91
#
_cell.length_a   1.000
_cell.length_b   1.000
_cell.length_c   1.000
_cell.angle_alpha   90.00
_cell.angle_beta   90.00
_cell.angle_gamma   90.00
#
_symmetry.space_group_name_H-M   'P 1'
#
loop_
_entity.id
_entity.type
_entity.pdbx_description
1 polymer ?
#
loop_
_entity_poly.entity_id
_entity_poly.type
_entity_poly.pdbx_seq_one_letter_code
_entity_poly.pdbx_strand_id
1 'polypeptide(L)'
;LVNYGVTDNGIAVIELCSDSAGDPLTEGKTPVNTYTNAMMRDIDEAVLKARFDDDVTVIMLTGHGEKFFSAGASISMLDSVSPGFKYFFCLHANETLSRLEQTPKLVIAALNGHAVGGGLEIAMAADIRIGRKDSGQVGLPEVSLGVLAGTGGTARLSRLVGKAKAME
;
A
#
# COMPACT_ATOMS: atom_id res chain seq x y z
N LEU A 1 -11.30 -1.10 6.13
CA LEU A 1 -10.22 -0.12 5.91
C LEU A 1 -9.78 -0.08 4.42
N VAL A 2 -10.54 -0.76 3.58
CA VAL A 2 -10.35 -0.74 2.12
C VAL A 2 -11.72 -0.64 1.48
N ASN A 3 -11.88 0.31 0.56
CA ASN A 3 -13.06 0.36 -0.29
C ASN A 3 -12.76 -0.49 -1.54
N TYR A 4 -13.67 -1.43 -1.85
CA TYR A 4 -13.57 -2.29 -3.02
C TYR A 4 -14.79 -2.11 -3.92
N GLY A 5 -14.55 -1.89 -5.20
CA GLY A 5 -15.60 -1.83 -6.21
C GLY A 5 -15.09 -2.29 -7.57
N VAL A 6 -15.99 -2.76 -8.42
CA VAL A 6 -15.68 -3.12 -9.81
C VAL A 6 -16.44 -2.18 -10.73
N THR A 7 -15.75 -1.59 -11.68
CA THR A 7 -16.33 -0.70 -12.70
C THR A 7 -16.98 -1.51 -13.83
N ASP A 8 -17.88 -0.90 -14.61
CA ASP A 8 -18.51 -1.53 -15.77
C ASP A 8 -17.51 -2.02 -16.83
N ASN A 9 -16.26 -1.49 -16.80
CA ASN A 9 -15.19 -1.88 -17.72
C ASN A 9 -14.26 -2.98 -17.14
N GLY A 10 -14.65 -3.65 -16.06
CA GLY A 10 -13.89 -4.74 -15.47
C GLY A 10 -12.62 -4.30 -14.72
N ILE A 11 -12.60 -3.09 -14.14
CA ILE A 11 -11.51 -2.63 -13.30
C ILE A 11 -11.92 -2.78 -11.83
N ALA A 12 -11.23 -3.64 -11.09
CA ALA A 12 -11.36 -3.71 -9.64
C ALA A 12 -10.56 -2.56 -9.01
N VAL A 13 -11.23 -1.67 -8.31
CA VAL A 13 -10.62 -0.56 -7.58
C VAL A 13 -10.48 -0.97 -6.12
N ILE A 14 -9.26 -0.92 -5.61
CA ILE A 14 -8.90 -1.13 -4.21
C ILE A 14 -8.41 0.22 -3.68
N GLU A 15 -9.26 0.93 -2.96
CA GLU A 15 -8.93 2.22 -2.38
C GLU A 15 -8.52 2.04 -0.91
N LEU A 16 -7.30 2.44 -0.59
CA LEU A 16 -6.75 2.42 0.77
C LEU A 16 -7.38 3.55 1.59
N CYS A 17 -8.07 3.21 2.67
CA CYS A 17 -8.76 4.17 3.51
C CYS A 17 -8.51 3.84 4.99
N SER A 18 -7.55 4.49 5.64
CA SER A 18 -7.27 4.27 7.06
C SER A 18 -8.28 4.93 7.99
N ASP A 19 -9.07 5.84 7.45
CA ASP A 19 -10.03 6.60 8.24
C ASP A 19 -11.33 5.81 8.30
N SER A 20 -11.40 4.91 9.28
CA SER A 20 -12.70 4.37 9.67
C SER A 20 -13.57 5.55 10.15
N ALA A 21 -14.72 5.74 9.52
CA ALA A 21 -15.72 6.69 9.98
C ALA A 21 -15.97 6.44 11.47
N GLY A 22 -15.59 7.39 12.33
CA GLY A 22 -15.77 7.29 13.78
C GLY A 22 -14.49 7.17 14.62
N ASP A 23 -13.28 7.22 14.02
CA ASP A 23 -12.06 7.39 14.82
C ASP A 23 -11.87 8.88 15.18
N PRO A 24 -12.06 9.28 16.45
CA PRO A 24 -11.93 10.66 16.88
C PRO A 24 -10.52 11.25 16.70
N LEU A 25 -9.50 10.40 16.44
CA LEU A 25 -8.13 10.83 16.17
C LEU A 25 -7.94 11.27 14.71
N THR A 26 -8.81 10.84 13.82
CA THR A 26 -8.74 11.13 12.37
C THR A 26 -9.84 12.04 11.89
N GLU A 27 -10.89 12.26 12.69
CA GLU A 27 -12.03 13.09 12.33
C GLU A 27 -11.60 14.53 11.99
N GLY A 28 -11.94 14.99 10.79
CA GLY A 28 -11.59 16.31 10.27
C GLY A 28 -10.12 16.49 9.82
N LYS A 29 -9.29 15.44 9.84
CA LYS A 29 -7.91 15.47 9.35
C LYS A 29 -7.83 14.95 7.91
N THR A 30 -6.80 15.40 7.20
CA THR A 30 -6.49 14.86 5.87
C THR A 30 -6.13 13.37 5.99
N PRO A 31 -6.80 12.48 5.24
CA PRO A 31 -6.47 11.06 5.24
C PRO A 31 -5.00 10.82 4.90
N VAL A 32 -4.33 10.02 5.68
CA VAL A 32 -2.91 9.65 5.45
C VAL A 32 -2.76 8.19 4.99
N ASN A 33 -3.85 7.44 5.02
CA ASN A 33 -3.95 6.05 4.56
C ASN A 33 -2.83 5.16 5.10
N THR A 34 -2.55 5.29 6.41
CA THR A 34 -1.62 4.38 7.10
C THR A 34 -2.24 2.99 7.21
N TYR A 35 -1.44 1.96 6.95
CA TYR A 35 -1.94 0.60 7.10
C TYR A 35 -1.59 -0.03 8.43
N THR A 36 -2.53 -0.81 8.92
CA THR A 36 -2.44 -1.68 10.07
C THR A 36 -2.52 -3.14 9.61
N ASN A 37 -2.41 -4.07 10.55
CA ASN A 37 -2.66 -5.48 10.27
C ASN A 37 -4.10 -5.73 9.75
N ALA A 38 -5.08 -4.97 10.22
CA ALA A 38 -6.45 -5.06 9.74
C ALA A 38 -6.56 -4.62 8.27
N MET A 39 -6.00 -3.46 7.92
CA MET A 39 -6.01 -2.99 6.52
C MET A 39 -5.28 -3.97 5.59
N MET A 40 -4.16 -4.55 6.03
CA MET A 40 -3.43 -5.51 5.20
C MET A 40 -4.23 -6.78 4.92
N ARG A 41 -5.05 -7.23 5.89
CA ARG A 41 -6.02 -8.31 5.66
C ARG A 41 -7.10 -7.93 4.66
N ASP A 42 -7.63 -6.70 4.77
CA ASP A 42 -8.64 -6.20 3.82
C ASP A 42 -8.06 -6.10 2.39
N ILE A 43 -6.78 -5.70 2.26
CA ILE A 43 -6.06 -5.70 0.96
C ILE A 43 -5.93 -7.13 0.43
N ASP A 44 -5.52 -8.09 1.26
CA ASP A 44 -5.37 -9.50 0.85
C ASP A 44 -6.70 -10.08 0.37
N GLU A 45 -7.78 -9.83 1.10
CA GLU A 45 -9.14 -10.24 0.73
C GLU A 45 -9.58 -9.60 -0.59
N ALA A 46 -9.35 -8.30 -0.77
CA ALA A 46 -9.68 -7.57 -1.99
C ALA A 46 -8.90 -8.11 -3.21
N VAL A 47 -7.61 -8.42 -3.04
CA VAL A 47 -6.77 -9.04 -4.08
C VAL A 47 -7.31 -10.42 -4.46
N LEU A 48 -7.66 -11.25 -3.49
CA LEU A 48 -8.23 -12.57 -3.75
C LEU A 48 -9.59 -12.46 -4.46
N LYS A 49 -10.45 -11.55 -4.01
CA LYS A 49 -11.74 -11.29 -4.66
C LYS A 49 -11.57 -10.88 -6.12
N ALA A 50 -10.68 -9.91 -6.39
CA ALA A 50 -10.40 -9.47 -7.75
C ALA A 50 -9.77 -10.58 -8.62
N ARG A 51 -8.91 -11.43 -8.03
CA ARG A 51 -8.26 -12.55 -8.74
C ARG A 51 -9.25 -13.58 -9.27
N PHE A 52 -10.26 -13.92 -8.48
CA PHE A 52 -11.24 -14.97 -8.80
C PHE A 52 -12.49 -14.44 -9.51
N ASP A 53 -12.58 -13.14 -9.74
CA ASP A 53 -13.69 -12.53 -10.47
C ASP A 53 -13.38 -12.52 -11.98
N ASP A 54 -14.11 -13.29 -12.77
CA ASP A 54 -13.90 -13.44 -14.22
C ASP A 54 -14.18 -12.13 -14.98
N ASP A 55 -15.00 -11.24 -14.42
CA ASP A 55 -15.33 -9.94 -15.03
C ASP A 55 -14.21 -8.89 -14.77
N VAL A 56 -13.28 -9.17 -13.87
CA VAL A 56 -12.15 -8.28 -13.58
C VAL A 56 -10.96 -8.60 -14.49
N THR A 57 -10.47 -7.61 -15.22
CA THR A 57 -9.28 -7.70 -16.08
C THR A 57 -8.09 -6.89 -15.54
N VAL A 58 -8.36 -5.83 -14.79
CA VAL A 58 -7.37 -4.91 -14.22
C VAL A 58 -7.66 -4.68 -12.74
N ILE A 59 -6.61 -4.62 -11.93
CA ILE A 59 -6.68 -4.21 -10.53
C ILE A 59 -6.03 -2.84 -10.40
N MET A 60 -6.73 -1.87 -9.85
CA MET A 60 -6.21 -0.53 -9.58
C MET A 60 -6.15 -0.28 -8.07
N LEU A 61 -4.94 0.02 -7.58
CA LEU A 61 -4.72 0.48 -6.20
C LEU A 61 -4.69 1.99 -6.18
N THR A 62 -5.38 2.63 -5.23
CA THR A 62 -5.32 4.08 -5.01
C THR A 62 -5.49 4.41 -3.54
N GLY A 63 -5.21 5.64 -3.14
CA GLY A 63 -5.44 6.11 -1.78
C GLY A 63 -6.70 6.96 -1.70
N HIS A 64 -7.39 6.93 -0.56
CA HIS A 64 -8.51 7.80 -0.29
C HIS A 64 -8.04 9.27 -0.14
N GLY A 65 -8.81 10.20 -0.69
CA GLY A 65 -8.50 11.62 -0.67
C GLY A 65 -7.44 12.02 -1.71
N GLU A 66 -6.87 13.25 -1.57
CA GLU A 66 -6.01 13.81 -2.62
C GLU A 66 -4.53 13.91 -2.25
N LYS A 67 -4.18 13.80 -0.95
CA LYS A 67 -2.83 14.12 -0.46
C LYS A 67 -1.93 12.90 -0.35
N PHE A 68 -2.48 11.76 0.01
CA PHE A 68 -1.72 10.53 0.23
C PHE A 68 -2.30 9.36 -0.56
N PHE A 69 -1.45 8.65 -1.25
CA PHE A 69 -1.69 7.26 -1.60
C PHE A 69 -1.63 6.41 -0.32
N SER A 70 -0.51 6.45 0.38
CA SER A 70 -0.35 5.90 1.73
C SER A 70 0.92 6.44 2.39
N ALA A 71 0.83 6.75 3.68
CA ALA A 71 1.96 7.14 4.52
C ALA A 71 2.70 5.94 5.14
N GLY A 72 2.36 4.71 4.74
CA GLY A 72 2.99 3.48 5.22
C GLY A 72 2.36 2.91 6.49
N ALA A 73 3.12 2.11 7.23
CA ALA A 73 2.62 1.45 8.44
C ALA A 73 2.28 2.46 9.54
N SER A 74 1.23 2.17 10.30
CA SER A 74 0.84 2.99 11.46
C SER A 74 1.93 2.96 12.54
N ILE A 75 2.58 4.09 12.78
CA ILE A 75 3.62 4.23 13.81
C ILE A 75 3.04 3.94 15.19
N SER A 76 1.86 4.45 15.50
CA SER A 76 1.20 4.21 16.79
C SER A 76 0.91 2.72 17.03
N MET A 77 0.52 1.98 15.99
CA MET A 77 0.38 0.53 16.09
C MET A 77 1.74 -0.12 16.35
N LEU A 78 2.77 0.24 15.58
CA LEU A 78 4.11 -0.34 15.73
C LEU A 78 4.70 -0.09 17.11
N ASP A 79 4.46 1.07 17.72
CA ASP A 79 4.93 1.38 19.08
C ASP A 79 4.20 0.57 20.15
N SER A 80 2.96 0.17 19.92
CA SER A 80 2.11 -0.52 20.89
C SER A 80 2.26 -2.05 20.89
N VAL A 81 2.92 -2.64 19.87
CA VAL A 81 2.94 -4.09 19.68
C VAL A 81 4.32 -4.70 19.98
N SER A 82 4.32 -6.01 20.30
CA SER A 82 5.54 -6.76 20.57
C SER A 82 6.41 -6.95 19.31
N PRO A 83 7.74 -7.21 19.47
CA PRO A 83 8.61 -7.57 18.36
C PRO A 83 8.13 -8.78 17.57
N GLY A 84 7.57 -9.79 18.24
CA GLY A 84 7.00 -10.97 17.58
C GLY A 84 5.81 -10.61 16.68
N PHE A 85 4.94 -9.71 17.16
CA PHE A 85 3.84 -9.23 16.32
C PHE A 85 4.36 -8.47 15.10
N LYS A 86 5.38 -7.59 15.27
CA LYS A 86 6.00 -6.86 14.14
C LYS A 86 6.53 -7.79 13.07
N TYR A 87 7.18 -8.88 13.49
CA TYR A 87 7.65 -9.92 12.55
C TYR A 87 6.51 -10.51 11.72
N PHE A 88 5.45 -10.99 12.37
CA PHE A 88 4.31 -11.59 11.66
C PHE A 88 3.51 -10.57 10.84
N PHE A 89 3.44 -9.32 11.30
CA PHE A 89 2.86 -8.22 10.53
C PHE A 89 3.62 -7.97 9.22
N CYS A 90 4.94 -7.87 9.28
CA CYS A 90 5.78 -7.70 8.08
C CYS A 90 5.73 -8.94 7.17
N LEU A 91 5.73 -10.14 7.75
CA LEU A 91 5.62 -11.39 6.99
C LEU A 91 4.29 -11.42 6.21
N HIS A 92 3.17 -11.22 6.90
CA HIS A 92 1.84 -11.19 6.26
C HIS A 92 1.76 -10.12 5.16
N ALA A 93 2.28 -8.93 5.41
CA ALA A 93 2.31 -7.87 4.39
C ALA A 93 3.14 -8.27 3.16
N ASN A 94 4.31 -8.89 3.35
CA ASN A 94 5.11 -9.43 2.24
C ASN A 94 4.38 -10.53 1.45
N GLU A 95 3.70 -11.44 2.13
CA GLU A 95 2.92 -12.51 1.50
C GLU A 95 1.76 -11.94 0.67
N THR A 96 1.04 -10.94 1.21
CA THR A 96 -0.04 -10.23 0.51
C THR A 96 0.48 -9.54 -0.74
N LEU A 97 1.59 -8.81 -0.66
CA LEU A 97 2.19 -8.14 -1.81
C LEU A 97 2.74 -9.13 -2.84
N SER A 98 3.33 -10.24 -2.41
CA SER A 98 3.76 -11.31 -3.32
C SER A 98 2.57 -11.97 -4.03
N ARG A 99 1.43 -12.08 -3.36
CA ARG A 99 0.18 -12.56 -3.96
C ARG A 99 -0.34 -11.59 -5.01
N LEU A 100 -0.26 -10.28 -4.75
CA LEU A 100 -0.61 -9.25 -5.70
C LEU A 100 0.26 -9.32 -6.96
N GLU A 101 1.59 -9.42 -6.79
CA GLU A 101 2.57 -9.57 -7.89
C GLU A 101 2.33 -10.83 -8.74
N GLN A 102 1.82 -11.90 -8.14
CA GLN A 102 1.55 -13.18 -8.81
C GLN A 102 0.13 -13.28 -9.37
N THR A 103 -0.69 -12.23 -9.24
CA THR A 103 -2.05 -12.24 -9.78
C THR A 103 -1.98 -12.13 -11.32
N PRO A 104 -2.65 -13.03 -12.07
CA PRO A 104 -2.58 -13.04 -13.54
C PRO A 104 -3.52 -11.98 -14.15
N LYS A 105 -3.48 -10.76 -13.62
CA LYS A 105 -4.23 -9.59 -14.07
C LYS A 105 -3.31 -8.39 -13.96
N LEU A 106 -3.48 -7.42 -14.83
CA LEU A 106 -2.69 -6.19 -14.78
C LEU A 106 -2.98 -5.41 -13.49
N VAL A 107 -1.94 -5.09 -12.74
CA VAL A 107 -2.04 -4.32 -11.50
C VAL A 107 -1.46 -2.92 -11.70
N ILE A 108 -2.24 -1.89 -11.44
CA ILE A 108 -1.86 -0.49 -11.56
C ILE A 108 -1.94 0.20 -10.21
N ALA A 109 -0.85 0.81 -9.76
CA ALA A 109 -0.88 1.74 -8.62
C ALA A 109 -1.07 3.17 -9.13
N ALA A 110 -2.24 3.73 -8.89
CA ALA A 110 -2.59 5.11 -9.20
C ALA A 110 -2.26 6.00 -7.99
N LEU A 111 -1.08 6.62 -8.01
CA LEU A 111 -0.55 7.41 -6.90
C LEU A 111 -1.18 8.81 -6.94
N ASN A 112 -2.25 8.98 -6.18
CA ASN A 112 -2.98 10.25 -6.05
C ASN A 112 -2.24 11.31 -5.21
N GLY A 113 -1.16 10.92 -4.51
CA GLY A 113 -0.36 11.79 -3.66
C GLY A 113 0.88 11.09 -3.11
N HIS A 114 1.31 11.45 -1.89
CA HIS A 114 2.48 10.85 -1.25
C HIS A 114 2.36 9.33 -1.12
N ALA A 115 3.42 8.61 -1.52
CA ALA A 115 3.57 7.17 -1.31
C ALA A 115 4.93 6.93 -0.62
N VAL A 116 4.91 6.83 0.71
CA VAL A 116 6.15 6.78 1.50
C VAL A 116 6.18 5.55 2.41
N GLY A 117 7.38 5.06 2.66
CA GLY A 117 7.58 3.87 3.48
C GLY A 117 6.79 2.67 2.92
N GLY A 118 6.07 1.98 3.78
CA GLY A 118 5.20 0.87 3.38
C GLY A 118 4.15 1.21 2.32
N GLY A 119 3.77 2.50 2.17
CA GLY A 119 2.92 2.96 1.07
C GLY A 119 3.60 2.82 -0.29
N LEU A 120 4.89 3.15 -0.37
CA LEU A 120 5.68 2.89 -1.57
C LEU A 120 5.91 1.38 -1.77
N GLU A 121 6.10 0.62 -0.68
CA GLU A 121 6.24 -0.84 -0.75
C GLU A 121 5.02 -1.51 -1.40
N ILE A 122 3.80 -1.06 -1.02
CA ILE A 122 2.54 -1.50 -1.66
C ILE A 122 2.52 -1.11 -3.14
N ALA A 123 2.85 0.14 -3.47
CA ALA A 123 2.87 0.61 -4.85
C ALA A 123 3.89 -0.13 -5.73
N MET A 124 5.03 -0.54 -5.17
CA MET A 124 6.07 -1.28 -5.91
C MET A 124 5.65 -2.71 -6.28
N ALA A 125 4.67 -3.28 -5.61
CA ALA A 125 4.12 -4.60 -5.95
C ALA A 125 3.16 -4.58 -7.16
N ALA A 126 2.80 -3.41 -7.67
CA ALA A 126 2.03 -3.27 -8.91
C ALA A 126 2.94 -3.40 -10.14
N ASP A 127 2.36 -3.77 -11.30
CA ASP A 127 3.06 -3.81 -12.58
C ASP A 127 3.39 -2.39 -13.06
N ILE A 128 2.42 -1.48 -12.97
CA ILE A 128 2.53 -0.10 -13.43
C ILE A 128 2.25 0.86 -12.28
N ARG A 129 3.04 1.91 -12.16
CA ARG A 129 2.84 3.03 -11.23
C ARG A 129 2.62 4.31 -12.02
N ILE A 130 1.48 4.96 -11.79
CA ILE A 130 1.12 6.23 -12.42
C ILE A 130 1.01 7.26 -11.30
N GLY A 131 1.92 8.23 -11.29
CA GLY A 131 1.92 9.32 -10.32
C GLY A 131 1.23 10.56 -10.89
N ARG A 132 0.54 11.28 -10.03
CA ARG A 132 0.00 12.61 -10.33
C ARG A 132 1.17 13.58 -10.51
N LYS A 133 1.15 14.34 -11.60
CA LYS A 133 2.18 15.34 -11.88
C LYS A 133 2.18 16.46 -10.82
N ASP A 134 3.36 16.86 -10.42
CA ASP A 134 3.57 17.97 -9.46
C ASP A 134 2.90 17.76 -8.08
N SER A 135 2.65 16.51 -7.71
CA SER A 135 2.01 16.17 -6.45
C SER A 135 2.61 14.91 -5.83
N GLY A 136 2.89 15.00 -4.52
CA GLY A 136 3.36 13.88 -3.73
C GLY A 136 4.88 13.66 -3.81
N GLN A 137 5.35 12.89 -2.84
CA GLN A 137 6.73 12.40 -2.74
C GLN A 137 6.69 10.88 -2.67
N VAL A 138 7.69 10.23 -3.22
CA VAL A 138 7.87 8.79 -3.12
C VAL A 138 9.24 8.50 -2.50
N GLY A 139 9.33 7.54 -1.59
CA GLY A 139 10.58 7.18 -0.93
C GLY A 139 10.39 6.21 0.23
N LEU A 140 11.50 5.69 0.72
CA LEU A 140 11.57 4.81 1.89
C LEU A 140 12.29 5.54 3.03
N PRO A 141 11.57 6.32 3.87
CA PRO A 141 12.17 7.14 4.93
C PRO A 141 12.54 6.34 6.19
N GLU A 142 12.41 5.02 6.18
CA GLU A 142 12.57 4.14 7.33
C GLU A 142 13.92 4.32 8.04
N VAL A 143 14.99 4.56 7.28
CA VAL A 143 16.33 4.80 7.84
C VAL A 143 16.37 6.02 8.76
N SER A 144 15.58 7.05 8.48
CA SER A 144 15.46 8.24 9.33
C SER A 144 14.75 7.96 10.66
N LEU A 145 14.03 6.85 10.74
CA LEU A 145 13.32 6.36 11.93
C LEU A 145 14.09 5.23 12.64
N GLY A 146 15.28 4.85 12.13
CA GLY A 146 16.07 3.75 12.68
C GLY A 146 15.44 2.36 12.49
N VAL A 147 14.60 2.19 11.47
CA VAL A 147 13.93 0.92 11.16
C VAL A 147 14.19 0.50 9.71
N LEU A 148 13.82 -0.73 9.37
CA LEU A 148 13.91 -1.25 8.00
C LEU A 148 12.58 -1.09 7.26
N ALA A 149 12.64 -0.95 5.93
CA ALA A 149 11.49 -1.12 5.05
C ALA A 149 11.08 -2.61 5.06
N GLY A 150 10.16 -2.96 5.97
CA GLY A 150 9.89 -4.35 6.36
C GLY A 150 8.95 -5.11 5.42
N THR A 151 8.31 -4.42 4.48
CA THR A 151 7.31 -5.01 3.58
C THR A 151 7.89 -5.29 2.16
N GLY A 152 9.22 -5.47 2.09
CA GLY A 152 9.94 -5.87 0.88
C GLY A 152 10.51 -4.72 0.06
N GLY A 153 10.51 -3.50 0.58
CA GLY A 153 10.99 -2.30 -0.10
C GLY A 153 12.44 -2.36 -0.50
N THR A 154 13.31 -2.89 0.36
CA THR A 154 14.75 -3.06 0.07
C THR A 154 15.01 -3.92 -1.16
N ALA A 155 14.22 -4.98 -1.35
CA ALA A 155 14.35 -5.87 -2.49
C ALA A 155 13.69 -5.30 -3.75
N ARG A 156 12.46 -4.76 -3.64
CA ARG A 156 11.70 -4.23 -4.79
C ARG A 156 12.33 -2.97 -5.35
N LEU A 157 12.68 -2.00 -4.50
CA LEU A 157 13.21 -0.72 -4.98
C LEU A 157 14.52 -0.92 -5.75
N SER A 158 15.46 -1.69 -5.21
CA SER A 158 16.75 -1.96 -5.86
C SER A 158 16.61 -2.68 -7.21
N ARG A 159 15.59 -3.53 -7.38
CA ARG A 159 15.29 -4.20 -8.65
C ARG A 159 14.67 -3.25 -9.67
N LEU A 160 13.82 -2.33 -9.22
CA LEU A 160 13.11 -1.39 -10.10
C LEU A 160 14.01 -0.26 -10.62
N VAL A 161 14.87 0.30 -9.77
CA VAL A 161 15.63 1.52 -10.12
C VAL A 161 17.15 1.33 -10.10
N GLY A 162 17.63 0.13 -9.75
CA GLY A 162 19.03 -0.16 -9.56
C GLY A 162 19.56 0.31 -8.21
N LYS A 163 20.68 -0.32 -7.74
CA LYS A 163 21.22 -0.11 -6.39
C LYS A 163 21.59 1.36 -6.13
N ALA A 164 22.23 2.03 -7.08
CA ALA A 164 22.70 3.40 -6.88
C ALA A 164 21.52 4.35 -6.59
N LYS A 165 20.47 4.31 -7.40
CA LYS A 165 19.28 5.14 -7.22
C LYS A 165 18.45 4.75 -5.99
N ALA A 166 18.46 3.49 -5.61
CA ALA A 166 17.74 3.02 -4.44
C ALA A 166 18.38 3.46 -3.11
N MET A 167 19.65 3.89 -3.13
CA MET A 167 20.40 4.37 -1.95
C MET A 167 20.32 5.89 -1.74
N GLU A 168 19.81 6.64 -2.69
CA GLU A 168 19.53 8.09 -2.57
C GLU A 168 18.25 8.34 -1.74
#